data_a2d4eebfd057c9c1d3fac25e4e531e25
#
_entry.id   a2d4eebfd057c9c1d3fac25e4e531e25
#
_cell.length_a   1.000
_cell.length_b   1.000
_cell.length_c   1.000
_cell.angle_alpha   90.00
_cell.angle_beta   90.00
_cell.angle_gamma   90.00
#
_symmetry.space_group_name_H-M   'P 1'
#
loop_
_entity.id
_entity.type
_entity.pdbx_description
1 polymer ?
#
loop_
_entity_poly.entity_id
_entity_poly.type
_entity_poly.pdbx_seq_one_letter_code
_entity_poly.pdbx_strand_id
1 'polypeptide(L)'
;MQNCFQRLSLATASLATVAALALTVSISVRAEEGAEAPAEAKTVEKTEKKAEKKAAPKKAAAGKRQTKKGMEYEVITIGKGKVAKDNDQVAVHYEGKLENGTVFDSSKKRGEPFTFLLGAKQVIAGWDVGVEGMKEGEKRMLYIPSDMAYGERGVPGVIPPKSKLIFEVELLKVSGK
;
A
#
# COMPACT_ATOMS: atom_id res chain seq x y z
N MET A 1 46.79 -32.09 2.06
CA MET A 1 47.38 -31.23 3.06
C MET A 1 46.23 -30.36 3.59
N GLN A 2 45.46 -30.81 4.60
CA GLN A 2 45.65 -30.54 6.07
C GLN A 2 45.83 -29.03 6.32
N ASN A 3 44.99 -28.35 7.03
CA ASN A 3 44.47 -28.44 8.41
C ASN A 3 43.31 -27.41 8.56
N CYS A 4 42.15 -27.70 9.11
CA CYS A 4 41.87 -27.93 10.54
C CYS A 4 42.25 -26.75 11.44
N PHE A 5 41.26 -26.00 11.92
CA PHE A 5 41.19 -25.61 13.32
C PHE A 5 39.77 -25.11 13.70
N GLN A 6 39.10 -25.97 14.45
CA GLN A 6 38.00 -25.64 15.36
C GLN A 6 38.51 -24.66 16.43
N ARG A 7 37.68 -23.72 16.83
CA ARG A 7 37.64 -23.25 18.23
C ARG A 7 36.20 -23.01 18.68
N LEU A 8 35.80 -23.95 19.45
CA LEU A 8 34.72 -23.94 20.41
C LEU A 8 35.11 -23.00 21.55
N SER A 9 34.19 -22.13 21.96
CA SER A 9 34.28 -21.46 23.26
C SER A 9 32.89 -21.41 23.90
N LEU A 10 32.68 -22.33 24.82
CA LEU A 10 31.68 -22.29 25.89
C LEU A 10 32.17 -21.33 26.97
N ALA A 11 31.25 -20.62 27.59
CA ALA A 11 31.18 -20.20 28.99
C ALA A 11 30.29 -18.94 29.04
N THR A 12 29.39 -18.70 29.95
CA THR A 12 28.97 -19.32 31.20
C THR A 12 27.63 -18.68 31.60
N ALA A 13 26.80 -19.46 32.22
CA ALA A 13 25.59 -19.05 32.91
C ALA A 13 25.87 -18.04 34.02
N SER A 14 24.97 -17.07 34.18
CA SER A 14 24.84 -16.38 35.47
C SER A 14 23.37 -16.21 35.80
N LEU A 15 23.00 -17.02 36.77
CA LEU A 15 21.75 -17.01 37.50
C LEU A 15 21.84 -15.90 38.56
N ALA A 16 20.92 -14.99 38.59
CA ALA A 16 20.69 -14.14 39.77
C ALA A 16 19.18 -13.97 40.00
N THR A 17 18.77 -14.69 40.98
CA THR A 17 17.49 -14.69 41.69
C THR A 17 17.25 -13.41 42.49
N VAL A 18 15.96 -13.26 42.92
CA VAL A 18 15.40 -12.49 44.05
C VAL A 18 15.08 -11.01 43.74
N ALA A 19 13.90 -10.48 43.93
CA ALA A 19 12.93 -10.66 45.04
C ALA A 19 11.54 -10.15 44.63
N ALA A 20 10.55 -10.81 45.16
CA ALA A 20 9.16 -10.40 45.25
C ALA A 20 9.00 -9.12 46.09
N LEU A 21 8.18 -8.19 45.67
CA LEU A 21 7.51 -7.29 46.59
C LEU A 21 6.06 -7.09 46.14
N ALA A 22 5.20 -7.81 46.80
CA ALA A 22 3.77 -7.62 46.80
C ALA A 22 3.44 -6.28 47.48
N LEU A 23 2.70 -5.43 46.83
CA LEU A 23 1.98 -4.37 47.52
C LEU A 23 0.51 -4.41 47.05
N THR A 24 -0.26 -5.06 47.90
CA THR A 24 -1.72 -5.01 47.92
C THR A 24 -2.15 -3.60 48.29
N VAL A 25 -2.95 -2.99 47.48
CA VAL A 25 -3.84 -1.89 47.94
C VAL A 25 -5.27 -2.29 47.63
N SER A 26 -5.93 -2.53 48.71
CA SER A 26 -7.37 -2.81 48.84
C SER A 26 -8.22 -1.61 48.48
N ILE A 27 -9.31 -1.87 47.75
CA ILE A 27 -10.69 -1.57 48.04
C ILE A 27 -11.11 -0.11 48.26
N SER A 28 -12.00 0.34 47.43
CA SER A 28 -13.34 0.73 47.95
C SER A 28 -14.35 0.71 46.82
N VAL A 29 -15.21 -0.27 46.91
CA VAL A 29 -16.54 -0.29 46.31
C VAL A 29 -17.37 0.82 47.00
N ARG A 30 -17.90 1.70 46.22
CA ARG A 30 -19.06 2.47 46.63
C ARG A 30 -20.04 2.53 45.48
N ALA A 31 -21.07 1.74 45.62
CA ALA A 31 -22.30 1.85 44.87
C ALA A 31 -23.05 3.09 45.37
N GLU A 32 -23.50 3.92 44.43
CA GLU A 32 -24.74 4.67 44.64
C GLU A 32 -25.47 4.82 43.30
N GLU A 33 -26.65 4.33 43.31
CA GLU A 33 -27.76 4.45 42.39
C GLU A 33 -28.14 5.90 42.15
N GLY A 34 -28.69 6.20 40.99
CA GLY A 34 -29.42 7.43 40.76
C GLY A 34 -29.66 7.68 39.28
N ALA A 35 -30.77 7.21 38.84
CA ALA A 35 -31.57 7.49 37.66
C ALA A 35 -31.53 8.93 37.09
N GLU A 36 -31.81 8.98 35.83
CA GLU A 36 -32.65 9.86 35.01
C GLU A 36 -31.94 10.54 33.83
N ALA A 37 -32.42 10.14 32.64
CA ALA A 37 -32.36 10.97 31.45
C ALA A 37 -33.39 12.13 31.59
N PRO A 38 -33.24 13.28 30.91
CA PRO A 38 -33.68 13.36 29.53
C PRO A 38 -32.87 14.32 28.60
N ALA A 39 -33.02 14.03 27.33
CA ALA A 39 -32.94 14.88 26.14
C ALA A 39 -32.63 16.37 26.33
N GLU A 40 -31.63 16.84 25.60
CA GLU A 40 -31.77 18.06 24.79
C GLU A 40 -30.77 18.14 23.65
N ALA A 41 -31.31 18.31 22.46
CA ALA A 41 -30.64 18.66 21.26
C ALA A 41 -30.00 20.04 21.37
N LYS A 42 -28.73 20.18 21.03
CA LYS A 42 -28.16 21.44 20.52
C LYS A 42 -26.98 21.16 19.61
N THR A 43 -27.22 21.27 18.33
CA THR A 43 -26.49 22.07 17.37
C THR A 43 -25.05 22.43 17.79
N VAL A 44 -24.09 21.81 17.18
CA VAL A 44 -22.71 22.30 17.05
C VAL A 44 -22.34 22.07 15.60
N GLU A 45 -22.56 23.08 14.84
CA GLU A 45 -21.58 23.98 14.24
C GLU A 45 -20.45 23.27 13.48
N LYS A 46 -20.69 23.20 12.23
CA LYS A 46 -19.92 23.16 11.01
C LYS A 46 -18.55 23.83 11.19
N THR A 47 -17.53 23.04 11.42
CA THR A 47 -16.16 23.48 11.17
C THR A 47 -15.71 22.86 9.86
N GLU A 48 -15.99 23.57 8.78
CA GLU A 48 -15.36 23.38 7.48
C GLU A 48 -13.86 23.60 7.65
N LYS A 49 -13.10 22.51 7.75
CA LYS A 49 -11.66 22.58 7.57
C LYS A 49 -11.39 22.44 6.09
N LYS A 50 -11.31 23.58 5.45
CA LYS A 50 -10.71 23.91 4.16
C LYS A 50 -9.73 22.84 3.70
N ALA A 51 -10.23 21.89 2.89
CA ALA A 51 -9.39 21.01 2.12
C ALA A 51 -8.68 21.88 1.09
N GLU A 52 -7.40 22.05 1.29
CA GLU A 52 -6.47 22.69 0.40
C GLU A 52 -6.53 21.99 -0.96
N LYS A 53 -7.14 22.68 -1.90
CA LYS A 53 -7.26 22.35 -3.30
C LYS A 53 -5.87 22.45 -3.92
N LYS A 54 -5.03 21.43 -3.70
CA LYS A 54 -3.75 21.34 -4.37
C LYS A 54 -4.00 20.94 -5.81
N ALA A 55 -3.74 21.89 -6.66
CA ALA A 55 -3.85 21.90 -8.10
C ALA A 55 -3.82 20.51 -8.75
N ALA A 56 -4.91 20.19 -9.45
CA ALA A 56 -4.91 19.14 -10.45
C ALA A 56 -3.76 19.38 -11.44
N PRO A 57 -2.88 18.41 -11.68
CA PRO A 57 -1.92 18.53 -12.76
C PRO A 57 -2.71 18.63 -14.06
N LYS A 58 -2.35 19.63 -14.87
CA LYS A 58 -2.91 19.92 -16.18
C LYS A 58 -3.12 18.62 -16.95
N LYS A 59 -4.35 18.38 -17.31
CA LYS A 59 -4.84 17.36 -18.25
C LYS A 59 -4.06 17.48 -19.56
N ALA A 60 -2.89 16.84 -19.62
CA ALA A 60 -2.16 16.66 -20.85
C ALA A 60 -2.73 15.42 -21.52
N ALA A 61 -3.43 15.64 -22.63
CA ALA A 61 -3.94 14.68 -23.59
C ALA A 61 -4.52 13.40 -22.93
N ALA A 62 -5.84 13.38 -22.74
CA ALA A 62 -6.58 12.16 -22.41
C ALA A 62 -6.16 11.07 -23.42
N GLY A 63 -5.27 10.17 -23.00
CA GLY A 63 -4.74 9.13 -23.84
C GLY A 63 -5.85 8.16 -24.20
N LYS A 64 -5.94 7.83 -25.46
CA LYS A 64 -6.82 6.77 -25.94
C LYS A 64 -6.54 5.51 -25.12
N ARG A 65 -7.57 4.89 -24.55
CA ARG A 65 -7.44 3.59 -23.90
C ARG A 65 -6.79 2.59 -24.86
N GLN A 66 -5.79 1.91 -24.39
CA GLN A 66 -5.07 0.89 -25.14
C GLN A 66 -5.26 -0.44 -24.44
N THR A 67 -5.29 -1.53 -25.20
CA THR A 67 -5.40 -2.88 -24.67
C THR A 67 -4.06 -3.59 -24.80
N LYS A 68 -3.58 -4.21 -23.73
CA LYS A 68 -2.36 -5.00 -23.72
C LYS A 68 -2.59 -6.28 -22.90
N LYS A 69 -2.39 -7.43 -23.54
CA LYS A 69 -2.50 -8.77 -22.92
C LYS A 69 -3.76 -8.97 -22.05
N GLY A 70 -4.93 -8.45 -22.49
CA GLY A 70 -6.20 -8.64 -21.78
C GLY A 70 -6.55 -7.58 -20.73
N MET A 71 -5.70 -6.59 -20.48
CA MET A 71 -6.00 -5.43 -19.64
C MET A 71 -6.03 -4.14 -20.48
N GLU A 72 -6.70 -3.14 -19.96
CA GLU A 72 -6.73 -1.80 -20.56
C GLU A 72 -5.85 -0.84 -19.76
N TYR A 73 -5.23 0.11 -20.44
CA TYR A 73 -4.51 1.20 -19.80
C TYR A 73 -4.67 2.51 -20.57
N GLU A 74 -4.46 3.61 -19.89
CA GLU A 74 -4.48 4.95 -20.44
C GLU A 74 -3.22 5.71 -19.97
N VAL A 75 -2.49 6.33 -20.91
CA VAL A 75 -1.34 7.16 -20.58
C VAL A 75 -1.82 8.55 -20.21
N ILE A 76 -1.63 8.95 -18.95
CA ILE A 76 -2.01 10.28 -18.44
C ILE A 76 -0.89 11.28 -18.69
N THR A 77 0.35 10.86 -18.44
CA THR A 77 1.54 11.70 -18.65
C THR A 77 2.62 10.87 -19.31
N ILE A 78 3.23 11.41 -20.34
CA ILE A 78 4.32 10.75 -21.08
C ILE A 78 5.64 11.01 -20.34
N GLY A 79 6.33 9.94 -19.96
CA GLY A 79 7.68 10.00 -19.41
C GLY A 79 8.74 10.24 -20.48
N LYS A 80 9.90 10.71 -20.04
CA LYS A 80 11.05 11.01 -20.92
C LYS A 80 12.31 10.22 -20.57
N GLY A 81 12.28 9.47 -19.44
CA GLY A 81 13.43 8.73 -18.95
C GLY A 81 13.56 7.33 -19.54
N LYS A 82 14.25 6.44 -18.82
CA LYS A 82 14.48 5.05 -19.23
C LYS A 82 13.17 4.29 -19.36
N VAL A 83 13.13 3.34 -20.30
CA VAL A 83 11.99 2.44 -20.49
C VAL A 83 12.15 1.25 -19.57
N ALA A 84 11.10 0.92 -18.80
CA ALA A 84 11.06 -0.26 -17.97
C ALA A 84 10.93 -1.53 -18.81
N LYS A 85 11.81 -2.49 -18.57
CA LYS A 85 11.87 -3.78 -19.23
C LYS A 85 11.81 -4.91 -18.21
N ASP A 86 11.53 -6.13 -18.66
CA ASP A 86 11.59 -7.30 -17.80
C ASP A 86 12.95 -7.43 -17.11
N ASN A 87 12.92 -7.78 -15.83
CA ASN A 87 14.06 -7.89 -14.93
C ASN A 87 14.70 -6.56 -14.52
N ASP A 88 14.10 -5.42 -14.83
CA ASP A 88 14.49 -4.14 -14.24
C ASP A 88 13.85 -3.96 -12.87
N GLN A 89 14.62 -3.42 -11.94
CA GLN A 89 14.07 -2.94 -10.68
C GLN A 89 13.42 -1.58 -10.89
N VAL A 90 12.14 -1.48 -10.58
CA VAL A 90 11.35 -0.26 -10.78
C VAL A 90 10.85 0.29 -9.46
N ALA A 91 10.86 1.61 -9.32
CA ALA A 91 10.27 2.34 -8.21
C ALA A 91 9.07 3.14 -8.71
N VAL A 92 7.90 2.93 -8.10
CA VAL A 92 6.65 3.55 -8.51
C VAL A 92 5.92 4.20 -7.34
N HIS A 93 5.17 5.26 -7.63
CA HIS A 93 4.05 5.66 -6.80
C HIS A 93 2.77 5.16 -7.41
N TYR A 94 1.84 4.72 -6.54
CA TYR A 94 0.54 4.26 -6.99
C TYR A 94 -0.60 4.62 -6.04
N GLU A 95 -1.79 4.58 -6.59
CA GLU A 95 -3.05 4.61 -5.86
C GLU A 95 -4.01 3.60 -6.46
N GLY A 96 -4.43 2.62 -5.66
CA GLY A 96 -5.35 1.56 -6.07
C GLY A 96 -6.79 1.87 -5.62
N LYS A 97 -7.72 1.72 -6.56
CA LYS A 97 -9.16 1.96 -6.37
C LYS A 97 -9.98 0.78 -6.87
N LEU A 98 -11.10 0.55 -6.21
CA LEU A 98 -12.17 -0.28 -6.74
C LEU A 98 -12.97 0.48 -7.81
N GLU A 99 -13.82 -0.21 -8.57
CA GLU A 99 -14.70 0.43 -9.58
C GLU A 99 -15.64 1.49 -8.98
N ASN A 100 -16.03 1.34 -7.73
CA ASN A 100 -16.85 2.30 -7.00
C ASN A 100 -16.08 3.55 -6.54
N GLY A 101 -14.78 3.66 -6.86
CA GLY A 101 -13.91 4.77 -6.48
C GLY A 101 -13.28 4.66 -5.09
N THR A 102 -13.58 3.61 -4.32
CA THR A 102 -12.97 3.41 -3.01
C THR A 102 -11.49 3.14 -3.14
N VAL A 103 -10.65 3.96 -2.53
CA VAL A 103 -9.21 3.77 -2.45
C VAL A 103 -8.91 2.71 -1.40
N PHE A 104 -8.31 1.59 -1.80
CA PHE A 104 -7.96 0.51 -0.88
C PHE A 104 -6.47 0.51 -0.50
N ASP A 105 -5.60 1.04 -1.36
CA ASP A 105 -4.17 1.14 -1.07
C ASP A 105 -3.54 2.32 -1.82
N SER A 106 -2.48 2.93 -1.23
CA SER A 106 -1.75 4.05 -1.84
C SER A 106 -0.36 4.19 -1.23
N SER A 107 0.67 4.14 -2.08
CA SER A 107 2.04 4.44 -1.69
C SER A 107 2.24 5.92 -1.35
N LYS A 108 1.46 6.80 -1.98
CA LYS A 108 1.50 8.25 -1.71
C LYS A 108 1.07 8.57 -0.28
N LYS A 109 0.09 7.82 0.26
CA LYS A 109 -0.34 7.96 1.67
C LYS A 109 0.72 7.48 2.66
N ARG A 110 1.53 6.49 2.27
CA ARG A 110 2.65 5.99 3.09
C ARG A 110 3.89 6.88 3.02
N GLY A 111 3.98 7.76 2.01
CA GLY A 111 5.13 8.64 1.80
C GLY A 111 6.35 7.96 1.17
N GLU A 112 6.25 6.67 0.82
CA GLU A 112 7.37 5.88 0.30
C GLU A 112 7.03 5.26 -1.06
N PRO A 113 7.94 5.31 -2.04
CA PRO A 113 7.79 4.58 -3.30
C PRO A 113 7.80 3.08 -3.08
N PHE A 114 7.00 2.37 -3.85
CA PHE A 114 7.03 0.92 -3.89
C PHE A 114 8.03 0.45 -4.96
N THR A 115 8.95 -0.42 -4.54
CA THR A 115 9.99 -0.94 -5.43
C THR A 115 9.81 -2.44 -5.62
N PHE A 116 9.88 -2.90 -6.88
CA PHE A 116 9.78 -4.32 -7.21
C PHE A 116 10.56 -4.65 -8.48
N LEU A 117 10.82 -5.94 -8.71
CA LEU A 117 11.46 -6.45 -9.92
C LEU A 117 10.38 -6.79 -10.96
N LEU A 118 10.42 -6.11 -12.11
CA LEU A 118 9.42 -6.26 -13.17
C LEU A 118 9.53 -7.64 -13.82
N GLY A 119 8.39 -8.30 -14.06
CA GLY A 119 8.33 -9.65 -14.65
C GLY A 119 8.64 -10.80 -13.69
N ALA A 120 9.07 -10.51 -12.46
CA ALA A 120 9.41 -11.55 -11.46
C ALA A 120 8.20 -12.11 -10.71
N LYS A 121 6.97 -11.74 -11.10
CA LYS A 121 5.72 -12.16 -10.43
C LYS A 121 5.67 -11.79 -8.93
N GLN A 122 6.34 -10.72 -8.55
CA GLN A 122 6.30 -10.18 -7.19
C GLN A 122 5.02 -9.36 -6.94
N VAL A 123 4.35 -8.98 -8.01
CA VAL A 123 3.12 -8.19 -8.03
C VAL A 123 2.04 -8.92 -8.82
N ILE A 124 0.82 -8.40 -8.83
CA ILE A 124 -0.28 -8.95 -9.65
C ILE A 124 0.09 -8.88 -11.14
N ALA A 125 -0.38 -9.85 -11.92
CA ALA A 125 -0.04 -9.96 -13.35
C ALA A 125 -0.35 -8.69 -14.16
N GLY A 126 -1.42 -7.98 -13.79
CA GLY A 126 -1.77 -6.71 -14.41
C GLY A 126 -0.71 -5.63 -14.24
N TRP A 127 0.06 -5.65 -13.16
CA TRP A 127 1.16 -4.70 -12.94
C TRP A 127 2.37 -5.03 -13.81
N ASP A 128 2.79 -6.30 -13.87
CA ASP A 128 3.90 -6.72 -14.74
C ASP A 128 3.62 -6.31 -16.19
N VAL A 129 2.39 -6.53 -16.67
CA VAL A 129 1.99 -6.14 -18.03
C VAL A 129 1.84 -4.62 -18.18
N GLY A 130 1.28 -3.94 -17.19
CA GLY A 130 0.95 -2.52 -17.26
C GLY A 130 2.15 -1.60 -17.15
N VAL A 131 3.13 -1.96 -16.31
CA VAL A 131 4.35 -1.18 -16.09
C VAL A 131 5.42 -1.46 -17.14
N GLU A 132 5.41 -2.66 -17.75
CA GLU A 132 6.29 -2.98 -18.86
C GLU A 132 6.14 -1.96 -20.01
N GLY A 133 7.26 -1.35 -20.42
CA GLY A 133 7.30 -0.33 -21.45
C GLY A 133 6.93 1.08 -20.99
N MET A 134 6.67 1.30 -19.69
CA MET A 134 6.58 2.66 -19.15
C MET A 134 7.95 3.35 -19.16
N LYS A 135 7.95 4.64 -19.29
CA LYS A 135 9.15 5.47 -19.16
C LYS A 135 9.21 6.13 -17.78
N GLU A 136 10.39 6.38 -17.27
CA GLU A 136 10.53 7.19 -16.05
C GLU A 136 9.85 8.55 -16.20
N GLY A 137 9.07 8.93 -15.20
CA GLY A 137 8.20 10.10 -15.20
C GLY A 137 6.86 9.88 -15.90
N GLU A 138 6.58 8.68 -16.40
CA GLU A 138 5.29 8.35 -17.01
C GLU A 138 4.26 8.00 -15.95
N LYS A 139 3.03 8.46 -16.19
CA LYS A 139 1.86 8.14 -15.37
C LYS A 139 0.82 7.45 -16.22
N ARG A 140 0.37 6.28 -15.76
CA ARG A 140 -0.69 5.49 -16.40
C ARG A 140 -1.85 5.22 -15.45
N MET A 141 -3.03 5.14 -16.02
CA MET A 141 -4.18 4.50 -15.39
C MET A 141 -4.27 3.07 -15.92
N LEU A 142 -4.23 2.09 -15.04
CA LEU A 142 -4.36 0.67 -15.36
C LEU A 142 -5.74 0.17 -14.95
N TYR A 143 -6.45 -0.47 -15.86
CA TYR A 143 -7.74 -1.11 -15.62
C TYR A 143 -7.53 -2.61 -15.66
N ILE A 144 -7.40 -3.23 -14.50
CA ILE A 144 -6.96 -4.61 -14.36
C ILE A 144 -8.18 -5.48 -14.07
N PRO A 145 -8.52 -6.43 -14.95
CA PRO A 145 -9.59 -7.39 -14.67
C PRO A 145 -9.21 -8.33 -13.52
N SER A 146 -10.20 -8.91 -12.89
CA SER A 146 -10.01 -9.73 -11.68
C SER A 146 -9.07 -10.92 -11.87
N ASP A 147 -9.08 -11.55 -13.03
CA ASP A 147 -8.20 -12.69 -13.39
C ASP A 147 -6.71 -12.34 -13.43
N MET A 148 -6.39 -11.07 -13.69
CA MET A 148 -5.02 -10.55 -13.65
C MET A 148 -4.69 -9.84 -12.33
N ALA A 149 -5.59 -9.88 -11.35
CA ALA A 149 -5.48 -9.28 -10.02
C ALA A 149 -5.64 -10.34 -8.93
N TYR A 150 -6.69 -10.26 -8.12
CA TYR A 150 -6.94 -11.16 -6.98
C TYR A 150 -7.99 -12.23 -7.26
N GLY A 151 -8.47 -12.33 -8.51
CA GLY A 151 -9.36 -13.38 -9.00
C GLY A 151 -10.71 -13.46 -8.29
N GLU A 152 -11.19 -14.71 -8.15
CA GLU A 152 -12.47 -15.02 -7.55
C GLU A 152 -12.50 -14.90 -6.03
N ARG A 153 -11.33 -14.88 -5.38
CA ARG A 153 -11.23 -14.81 -3.93
C ARG A 153 -11.23 -13.38 -3.41
N GLY A 154 -10.69 -12.43 -4.18
CA GLY A 154 -10.47 -11.07 -3.70
C GLY A 154 -9.49 -11.02 -2.52
N VAL A 155 -9.58 -9.97 -1.69
CA VAL A 155 -8.87 -9.82 -0.41
C VAL A 155 -9.92 -9.56 0.67
N PRO A 156 -10.10 -10.47 1.63
CA PRO A 156 -11.12 -10.34 2.67
C PRO A 156 -11.07 -8.98 3.38
N GLY A 157 -12.19 -8.30 3.48
CA GLY A 157 -12.31 -7.00 4.14
C GLY A 157 -11.81 -5.79 3.34
N VAL A 158 -11.14 -6.00 2.17
CA VAL A 158 -10.54 -4.92 1.39
C VAL A 158 -11.01 -4.92 -0.07
N ILE A 159 -10.90 -6.06 -0.75
CA ILE A 159 -11.25 -6.20 -2.17
C ILE A 159 -12.29 -7.31 -2.34
N PRO A 160 -13.49 -6.99 -2.81
CA PRO A 160 -14.51 -8.00 -3.08
C PRO A 160 -14.06 -9.05 -4.11
N PRO A 161 -14.64 -10.26 -4.08
CA PRO A 161 -14.42 -11.25 -5.12
C PRO A 161 -14.76 -10.73 -6.52
N LYS A 162 -14.01 -11.18 -7.53
CA LYS A 162 -14.23 -10.83 -8.95
C LYS A 162 -14.20 -9.34 -9.26
N SER A 163 -13.51 -8.55 -8.42
CA SER A 163 -13.43 -7.10 -8.61
C SER A 163 -12.39 -6.73 -9.65
N LYS A 164 -12.78 -5.85 -10.55
CA LYS A 164 -11.86 -5.10 -11.41
C LYS A 164 -11.20 -4.01 -10.59
N LEU A 165 -9.91 -3.83 -10.79
CA LEU A 165 -9.12 -2.84 -10.08
C LEU A 165 -8.66 -1.73 -11.00
N ILE A 166 -8.59 -0.52 -10.45
CA ILE A 166 -8.11 0.66 -11.16
C ILE A 166 -6.90 1.19 -10.39
N PHE A 167 -5.75 1.25 -11.06
CA PHE A 167 -4.54 1.79 -10.47
C PHE A 167 -4.05 3.01 -11.26
N GLU A 168 -3.83 4.11 -10.56
CA GLU A 168 -2.98 5.18 -11.05
C GLU A 168 -1.55 4.85 -10.66
N VAL A 169 -0.68 4.65 -11.64
CA VAL A 169 0.75 4.29 -11.43
C VAL A 169 1.63 5.35 -12.06
N GLU A 170 2.59 5.82 -11.30
CA GLU A 170 3.63 6.76 -11.74
C GLU A 170 5.00 6.10 -11.59
N LEU A 171 5.71 5.92 -12.69
CA LEU A 171 7.04 5.35 -12.70
C LEU A 171 8.08 6.41 -12.37
N LEU A 172 8.76 6.26 -11.23
CA LEU A 172 9.75 7.22 -10.75
C LEU A 172 11.15 6.91 -11.25
N LYS A 173 11.55 5.64 -11.16
CA LYS A 173 12.92 5.23 -11.49
C LYS A 173 12.97 3.82 -12.04
N VAL A 174 13.87 3.59 -12.99
CA VAL A 174 14.24 2.30 -13.53
C VAL A 174 15.71 2.05 -13.25
N SER A 175 16.00 1.06 -12.43
CA SER A 175 17.36 0.59 -12.16
C SER A 175 17.53 -0.71 -12.93
N GLY A 176 18.14 -0.65 -14.12
CA GLY A 176 18.54 -1.82 -14.88
C GLY A 176 19.65 -2.57 -14.13
N LYS A 177 19.74 -3.89 -14.41
CA LYS A 177 20.91 -4.70 -14.03
C LYS A 177 22.13 -4.25 -14.78
#